data_e9bf3946888a4520a8ff6bd47234e54c
#
_entry.id   e9bf3946888a4520a8ff6bd47234e54c
#
_cell.length_a   1.000
_cell.length_b   1.000
_cell.length_c   1.000
_cell.angle_alpha   90.00
_cell.angle_beta   90.00
_cell.angle_gamma   90.00
#
_symmetry.space_group_name_H-M   'P 1'
#
loop_
_entity.id
_entity.type
_entity.pdbx_description
1 polymer ?
#
loop_
_entity_poly.entity_id
_entity_poly.type
_entity_poly.pdbx_seq_one_letter_code
_entity_poly.pdbx_strand_id
1 'polypeptide(L)'
;MLSATAGALLAVSLSSTPLLQSSLSPDEEAVFGGNEKISRSSLRLPELTRPVNILFLGVKVLTSDLNTSPEENLGYHALVNSFEGLSDTMLLLRFDPEAKKLNLLSIPRDTRTYVEGYGVTKINAANANGGPALTAKATSELLEGVGIDRYIRVNVQGVEKLIDALGGVTVYVPKDMKYRDESQHLYINLKEGKQHLNGEQAMQFLRFRYDKFGDVGRVQRQQTLMRALMEQALNPTTLARMPKILSVIQSHIDTNLSVEELVALVGFAVQTERSNAQMLMVPGRFSDSGPKEISYWLPNRRRIREMMATHFDQGYGDALEADPAYLNVAIQDSTGEPEAVEALITSLREAGYRNVYMYESWREPLRVTRIVAQQGDDGSAAALRATMGFGEVRVESTGNLNSDITIQLGRDWLQKSRSARGLVNF
;
A
#
# COMPACT_ATOMS: atom_id res chain seq x y z
N MET A 1 9.89 -36.64 9.40
CA MET A 1 11.23 -36.25 9.90
C MET A 1 12.02 -35.36 8.94
N LEU A 2 11.96 -35.54 7.62
CA LEU A 2 12.70 -34.71 6.66
C LEU A 2 12.31 -33.20 6.66
N SER A 3 11.09 -32.85 7.03
CA SER A 3 10.64 -31.44 7.07
C SER A 3 11.16 -30.64 8.27
N ALA A 4 11.37 -31.31 9.41
CA ALA A 4 11.90 -30.64 10.63
C ALA A 4 13.41 -30.36 10.51
N THR A 5 14.15 -31.25 9.86
CA THR A 5 15.61 -31.07 9.62
C THR A 5 15.88 -30.01 8.55
N ALA A 6 15.04 -29.92 7.52
CA ALA A 6 15.14 -28.86 6.51
C ALA A 6 14.84 -27.46 7.11
N GLY A 7 13.84 -27.36 8.00
CA GLY A 7 13.52 -26.12 8.71
C GLY A 7 14.64 -25.68 9.67
N ALA A 8 15.23 -26.63 10.42
CA ALA A 8 16.33 -26.35 11.34
C ALA A 8 17.63 -25.95 10.61
N LEU A 9 17.96 -26.60 9.49
CA LEU A 9 19.11 -26.25 8.65
C LEU A 9 18.92 -24.87 7.99
N LEU A 10 17.70 -24.54 7.56
CA LEU A 10 17.38 -23.21 7.05
C LEU A 10 17.56 -22.15 8.15
N ALA A 11 17.05 -22.39 9.35
CA ALA A 11 17.16 -21.46 10.47
C ALA A 11 18.64 -21.23 10.88
N VAL A 12 19.46 -22.27 10.92
CA VAL A 12 20.90 -22.17 11.26
C VAL A 12 21.71 -21.49 10.16
N SER A 13 21.43 -21.79 8.90
CA SER A 13 22.09 -21.15 7.74
C SER A 13 21.72 -19.66 7.63
N LEU A 14 20.50 -19.27 8.03
CA LEU A 14 20.00 -17.90 7.94
C LEU A 14 20.44 -17.01 9.11
N SER A 15 20.72 -17.59 10.29
CA SER A 15 21.13 -16.84 11.48
C SER A 15 22.58 -16.33 11.44
N SER A 16 23.39 -16.81 10.50
CA SER A 16 24.83 -16.50 10.42
C SER A 16 25.19 -15.37 9.45
N THR A 17 24.25 -14.89 8.62
CA THR A 17 24.54 -13.85 7.64
C THR A 17 23.90 -12.54 8.08
N PRO A 18 24.71 -11.47 8.34
CA PRO A 18 24.15 -10.17 8.73
C PRO A 18 23.33 -9.58 7.57
N LEU A 19 22.22 -8.95 7.92
CA LEU A 19 21.46 -8.11 6.99
C LEU A 19 22.19 -6.77 6.82
N LEU A 20 21.95 -6.09 5.70
CA LEU A 20 22.39 -4.72 5.54
C LEU A 20 21.65 -3.85 6.57
N GLN A 21 22.42 -3.12 7.36
CA GLN A 21 21.89 -2.18 8.33
C GLN A 21 22.72 -0.90 8.29
N SER A 22 22.06 0.21 8.06
CA SER A 22 22.68 1.54 8.26
C SER A 22 23.15 1.69 9.70
N SER A 23 24.33 2.30 9.88
CA SER A 23 24.81 2.66 11.22
C SER A 23 23.91 3.74 11.79
N LEU A 24 23.09 3.36 12.76
CA LEU A 24 22.28 4.30 13.54
C LEU A 24 23.06 4.71 14.79
N SER A 25 22.97 5.98 15.16
CA SER A 25 23.42 6.44 16.48
C SER A 25 22.50 5.89 17.59
N PRO A 26 22.93 5.85 18.86
CA PRO A 26 22.07 5.39 19.96
C PRO A 26 20.73 6.14 20.07
N ASP A 27 20.72 7.44 19.75
CA ASP A 27 19.50 8.25 19.77
C ASP A 27 18.55 7.90 18.60
N GLU A 28 19.11 7.52 17.45
CA GLU A 28 18.34 7.05 16.30
C GLU A 28 17.79 5.62 16.51
N GLU A 29 18.57 4.74 17.16
CA GLU A 29 18.09 3.40 17.57
C GLU A 29 16.93 3.49 18.55
N ALA A 30 16.95 4.45 19.47
CA ALA A 30 15.90 4.66 20.46
C ALA A 30 14.53 5.05 19.82
N VAL A 31 14.53 5.52 18.57
CA VAL A 31 13.28 5.82 17.83
C VAL A 31 12.51 4.55 17.50
N PHE A 32 13.21 3.40 17.39
CA PHE A 32 12.63 2.12 16.97
C PHE A 32 12.46 1.18 18.17
N GLY A 33 11.46 1.31 18.98
CA GLY A 33 11.08 0.38 20.05
C GLY A 33 12.19 -0.31 20.86
N GLY A 34 13.42 0.21 20.78
CA GLY A 34 14.59 -0.32 21.44
C GLY A 34 14.99 -1.75 21.02
N ASN A 35 15.73 -2.46 21.88
CA ASN A 35 16.17 -3.87 21.67
C ASN A 35 15.08 -4.89 22.03
N GLU A 36 13.82 -4.49 22.16
CA GLU A 36 12.75 -5.42 22.49
C GLU A 36 12.48 -6.37 21.32
N LYS A 37 12.57 -7.68 21.60
CA LYS A 37 12.29 -8.71 20.60
C LYS A 37 10.81 -8.72 20.25
N ILE A 38 10.51 -8.67 18.94
CA ILE A 38 9.14 -8.75 18.42
C ILE A 38 8.74 -10.17 18.02
N SER A 39 9.68 -11.12 18.07
CA SER A 39 9.45 -12.53 17.73
C SER A 39 10.00 -13.47 18.79
N ARG A 40 9.48 -14.69 18.81
CA ARG A 40 9.93 -15.79 19.65
C ARG A 40 10.20 -17.01 18.79
N SER A 41 11.42 -17.57 18.92
CA SER A 41 11.76 -18.87 18.34
C SER A 41 10.96 -19.97 19.00
N SER A 42 10.39 -20.85 18.21
CA SER A 42 9.75 -22.09 18.63
C SER A 42 10.39 -23.28 17.88
N LEU A 43 10.01 -24.52 18.25
CA LEU A 43 10.37 -25.72 17.48
C LEU A 43 9.72 -25.72 16.05
N ARG A 44 8.89 -24.72 15.78
CA ARG A 44 8.27 -24.42 14.48
C ARG A 44 8.88 -23.14 13.90
N LEU A 45 8.19 -22.50 12.99
CA LEU A 45 8.58 -21.17 12.49
C LEU A 45 8.52 -20.14 13.65
N PRO A 46 9.41 -19.13 13.65
CA PRO A 46 9.30 -18.02 14.58
C PRO A 46 7.92 -17.34 14.47
N GLU A 47 7.40 -16.88 15.60
CA GLU A 47 6.08 -16.25 15.70
C GLU A 47 6.20 -14.87 16.35
N LEU A 48 5.35 -13.94 15.93
CA LEU A 48 5.24 -12.63 16.56
C LEU A 48 4.67 -12.74 17.97
N THR A 49 5.20 -11.95 18.89
CA THR A 49 4.82 -11.99 20.32
C THR A 49 3.82 -10.92 20.70
N ARG A 50 3.69 -9.88 19.90
CA ARG A 50 2.79 -8.74 20.11
C ARG A 50 2.49 -8.05 18.79
N PRO A 51 1.53 -7.10 18.74
CA PRO A 51 1.39 -6.20 17.60
C PRO A 51 2.67 -5.40 17.35
N VAL A 52 3.07 -5.27 16.07
CA VAL A 52 4.28 -4.56 15.66
C VAL A 52 4.01 -3.65 14.46
N ASN A 53 4.64 -2.49 14.47
CA ASN A 53 4.56 -1.50 13.41
C ASN A 53 5.90 -1.38 12.69
N ILE A 54 5.90 -1.65 11.40
CA ILE A 54 7.09 -1.61 10.54
C ILE A 54 6.96 -0.47 9.54
N LEU A 55 7.93 0.45 9.55
CA LEU A 55 8.01 1.52 8.54
C LEU A 55 8.72 1.00 7.28
N PHE A 56 8.00 0.94 6.17
CA PHE A 56 8.55 0.56 4.86
C PHE A 56 8.77 1.80 4.00
N LEU A 57 9.98 1.93 3.44
CA LEU A 57 10.42 3.06 2.63
C LEU A 57 10.96 2.56 1.27
N GLY A 58 10.28 2.90 0.18
CA GLY A 58 10.79 2.73 -1.17
C GLY A 58 11.54 3.97 -1.61
N VAL A 59 12.87 3.86 -1.77
CA VAL A 59 13.75 4.98 -2.05
C VAL A 59 14.16 4.99 -3.51
N LYS A 60 14.16 6.17 -4.11
CA LYS A 60 14.64 6.41 -5.46
C LYS A 60 15.75 7.45 -5.43
N VAL A 61 16.90 7.10 -6.00
CA VAL A 61 18.03 8.02 -6.18
C VAL A 61 18.41 8.04 -7.66
N LEU A 62 18.56 9.23 -8.22
CA LEU A 62 19.06 9.45 -9.57
C LEU A 62 20.49 10.01 -9.50
N THR A 63 21.27 9.81 -10.56
CA THR A 63 22.61 10.43 -10.69
C THR A 63 22.57 11.94 -10.51
N SER A 64 21.49 12.60 -10.95
CA SER A 64 21.26 14.03 -10.75
C SER A 64 20.99 14.45 -9.30
N ASP A 65 20.70 13.53 -8.43
CA ASP A 65 20.40 13.78 -7.01
C ASP A 65 21.66 13.69 -6.15
N LEU A 66 22.78 13.21 -6.73
CA LEU A 66 24.06 13.05 -6.05
C LEU A 66 24.87 14.35 -6.09
N ASN A 67 25.52 14.67 -4.97
CA ASN A 67 26.46 15.80 -4.88
C ASN A 67 27.80 15.55 -5.61
N THR A 68 28.11 14.30 -5.88
CA THR A 68 29.32 13.87 -6.60
C THR A 68 28.93 12.97 -7.76
N SER A 69 29.58 13.17 -8.90
CA SER A 69 29.37 12.29 -10.06
C SER A 69 29.81 10.87 -9.72
N PRO A 70 28.98 9.83 -10.01
CA PRO A 70 29.39 8.44 -9.83
C PRO A 70 30.61 8.12 -10.70
N GLU A 71 31.46 7.19 -10.25
CA GLU A 71 32.66 6.76 -10.98
C GLU A 71 32.34 6.13 -12.34
N GLU A 72 31.14 5.57 -12.50
CA GLU A 72 30.63 5.05 -13.77
C GLU A 72 29.79 6.08 -14.51
N ASN A 73 29.96 6.17 -15.83
CA ASN A 73 29.17 7.06 -16.68
C ASN A 73 27.77 6.49 -16.92
N LEU A 74 26.93 6.57 -15.90
CA LEU A 74 25.57 6.02 -15.87
C LEU A 74 24.52 6.90 -16.59
N GLY A 75 24.90 8.11 -17.03
CA GLY A 75 23.97 9.10 -17.59
C GLY A 75 23.35 10.02 -16.53
N TYR A 76 22.85 11.19 -16.96
CA TYR A 76 22.46 12.29 -16.07
C TYR A 76 21.27 11.98 -15.14
N HIS A 77 20.37 11.10 -15.54
CA HIS A 77 19.17 10.70 -14.74
C HIS A 77 19.09 9.19 -14.53
N ALA A 78 20.23 8.49 -14.54
CA ALA A 78 20.23 7.06 -14.27
C ALA A 78 19.90 6.76 -12.80
N LEU A 79 19.32 5.59 -12.55
CA LEU A 79 19.05 5.11 -11.19
C LEU A 79 20.34 4.69 -10.51
N VAL A 80 20.51 5.12 -9.26
CA VAL A 80 21.66 4.77 -8.43
C VAL A 80 21.23 3.79 -7.35
N ASN A 81 22.09 2.80 -7.08
CA ASN A 81 21.90 1.85 -6.00
C ASN A 81 22.29 2.50 -4.66
N SER A 82 21.41 3.35 -4.11
CA SER A 82 21.60 4.08 -2.87
C SER A 82 20.29 4.14 -2.08
N PHE A 83 20.40 4.37 -0.78
CA PHE A 83 19.29 4.64 0.14
C PHE A 83 19.20 6.12 0.54
N GLU A 84 20.12 6.97 0.07
CA GLU A 84 20.24 8.40 0.44
C GLU A 84 19.42 9.28 -0.51
N GLY A 85 18.12 9.05 -0.59
CA GLY A 85 17.25 9.82 -1.45
C GLY A 85 15.87 10.02 -0.88
N LEU A 86 15.00 10.63 -1.68
CA LEU A 86 13.60 10.81 -1.31
C LEU A 86 12.89 9.46 -1.24
N SER A 87 12.03 9.28 -0.24
CA SER A 87 11.17 8.10 -0.17
C SER A 87 9.92 8.29 -1.06
N ASP A 88 9.90 7.63 -2.22
CA ASP A 88 8.79 7.71 -3.17
C ASP A 88 7.60 6.82 -2.78
N THR A 89 7.82 5.81 -1.95
CA THR A 89 6.80 4.94 -1.36
C THR A 89 7.02 4.88 0.14
N MET A 90 5.98 5.15 0.90
CA MET A 90 6.02 5.11 2.36
C MET A 90 4.80 4.35 2.87
N LEU A 91 5.03 3.31 3.67
CA LEU A 91 3.98 2.49 4.27
C LEU A 91 4.25 2.30 5.75
N LEU A 92 3.22 2.34 6.57
CA LEU A 92 3.25 1.79 7.92
C LEU A 92 2.51 0.46 7.91
N LEU A 93 3.22 -0.62 8.22
CA LEU A 93 2.69 -1.99 8.25
C LEU A 93 2.44 -2.38 9.70
N ARG A 94 1.20 -2.68 10.08
CA ARG A 94 0.87 -3.23 11.38
C ARG A 94 0.53 -4.70 11.26
N PHE A 95 1.32 -5.52 11.92
CA PHE A 95 1.08 -6.95 12.09
C PHE A 95 0.50 -7.18 13.48
N ASP A 96 -0.72 -7.64 13.55
CA ASP A 96 -1.42 -7.85 14.80
C ASP A 96 -1.75 -9.35 14.96
N PRO A 97 -0.92 -10.11 15.72
CA PRO A 97 -1.13 -11.53 15.92
C PRO A 97 -2.33 -11.85 16.80
N GLU A 98 -2.76 -10.94 17.67
CA GLU A 98 -3.91 -11.13 18.57
C GLU A 98 -5.22 -11.01 17.80
N ALA A 99 -5.35 -9.94 17.00
CA ALA A 99 -6.52 -9.72 16.13
C ALA A 99 -6.43 -10.51 14.81
N LYS A 100 -5.29 -11.13 14.49
CA LYS A 100 -4.99 -11.80 13.20
C LYS A 100 -5.20 -10.86 12.01
N LYS A 101 -4.84 -9.59 12.16
CA LYS A 101 -5.00 -8.53 11.15
C LYS A 101 -3.65 -8.04 10.63
N LEU A 102 -3.63 -7.72 9.34
CA LEU A 102 -2.53 -7.04 8.67
C LEU A 102 -3.04 -5.72 8.09
N ASN A 103 -2.61 -4.60 8.64
CA ASN A 103 -2.97 -3.28 8.14
C ASN A 103 -1.77 -2.64 7.43
N LEU A 104 -1.96 -2.23 6.17
CA LEU A 104 -1.00 -1.46 5.39
C LEU A 104 -1.52 -0.04 5.25
N LEU A 105 -0.87 0.92 5.88
CA LEU A 105 -1.19 2.34 5.74
C LEU A 105 -0.23 3.01 4.77
N SER A 106 -0.74 3.41 3.61
CA SER A 106 0.02 4.18 2.63
C SER A 106 0.06 5.66 3.04
N ILE A 107 1.26 6.22 3.07
CA ILE A 107 1.50 7.63 3.35
C ILE A 107 1.92 8.29 2.03
N PRO A 108 1.09 9.15 1.43
CA PRO A 108 1.47 9.85 0.21
C PRO A 108 2.77 10.62 0.40
N ARG A 109 3.74 10.43 -0.48
CA ARG A 109 5.10 11.01 -0.36
C ARG A 109 5.10 12.54 -0.24
N ASP A 110 4.08 13.18 -0.83
CA ASP A 110 3.92 14.63 -0.85
C ASP A 110 3.10 15.14 0.35
N THR A 111 2.87 14.32 1.39
CA THR A 111 2.14 14.71 2.60
C THR A 111 2.85 15.84 3.31
N ARG A 112 2.12 16.95 3.51
CA ARG A 112 2.61 18.11 4.23
C ARG A 112 2.63 17.83 5.72
N THR A 113 3.82 17.77 6.32
CA THR A 113 3.99 17.55 7.77
C THR A 113 5.22 18.29 8.29
N TYR A 114 5.36 18.33 9.59
CA TYR A 114 6.57 18.82 10.24
C TYR A 114 7.66 17.75 10.19
N VAL A 115 8.88 18.16 9.87
CA VAL A 115 10.09 17.32 9.91
C VAL A 115 11.09 18.01 10.81
N GLU A 116 11.51 17.34 11.87
CA GLU A 116 12.44 17.89 12.88
C GLU A 116 13.71 18.45 12.21
N GLY A 117 14.09 19.69 12.56
CA GLY A 117 15.23 20.39 11.97
C GLY A 117 14.98 21.02 10.59
N TYR A 118 13.87 20.68 9.90
CA TYR A 118 13.57 21.16 8.54
C TYR A 118 12.23 21.90 8.43
N GLY A 119 11.42 21.91 9.50
CA GLY A 119 10.13 22.59 9.53
C GLY A 119 9.05 21.84 8.74
N VAL A 120 8.04 22.62 8.27
CA VAL A 120 6.90 22.05 7.53
C VAL A 120 7.28 21.85 6.05
N THR A 121 7.33 20.59 5.62
CA THR A 121 7.73 20.18 4.27
C THR A 121 6.99 18.91 3.82
N LYS A 122 7.40 18.33 2.69
CA LYS A 122 6.93 17.01 2.24
C LYS A 122 7.60 15.92 3.07
N ILE A 123 6.83 14.96 3.55
CA ILE A 123 7.32 13.89 4.43
C ILE A 123 8.45 13.07 3.79
N ASN A 124 8.44 12.90 2.47
CA ASN A 124 9.44 12.12 1.74
C ASN A 124 10.87 12.69 1.84
N ALA A 125 11.01 13.99 2.16
CA ALA A 125 12.31 14.63 2.37
C ALA A 125 13.01 14.13 3.65
N ALA A 126 12.27 13.58 4.61
CA ALA A 126 12.85 13.13 5.87
C ALA A 126 13.92 12.05 5.66
N ASN A 127 13.71 11.11 4.71
CA ASN A 127 14.72 10.07 4.46
C ASN A 127 16.03 10.63 3.87
N ALA A 128 15.93 11.57 2.95
CA ALA A 128 17.14 12.21 2.37
C ALA A 128 17.89 13.06 3.39
N ASN A 129 17.20 13.62 4.38
CA ASN A 129 17.74 14.57 5.34
C ASN A 129 18.28 13.93 6.64
N GLY A 130 17.73 12.78 7.06
CA GLY A 130 18.12 12.13 8.32
C GLY A 130 17.72 10.65 8.36
N GLY A 131 17.65 10.02 7.19
CA GLY A 131 17.48 8.57 7.08
C GLY A 131 16.19 8.02 7.68
N PRO A 132 16.22 6.72 8.07
CA PRO A 132 15.02 6.04 8.57
C PRO A 132 14.54 6.58 9.91
N ALA A 133 15.43 7.04 10.78
CA ALA A 133 15.08 7.54 12.11
C ALA A 133 14.29 8.85 12.03
N LEU A 134 14.75 9.83 11.23
CA LEU A 134 14.02 11.08 11.02
C LEU A 134 12.68 10.83 10.33
N THR A 135 12.65 9.88 9.40
CA THR A 135 11.40 9.50 8.73
C THR A 135 10.41 8.85 9.70
N ALA A 136 10.89 8.00 10.61
CA ALA A 136 10.08 7.39 11.66
C ALA A 136 9.49 8.44 12.61
N LYS A 137 10.30 9.41 13.06
CA LYS A 137 9.82 10.54 13.88
C LYS A 137 8.73 11.34 13.18
N ALA A 138 8.96 11.75 11.93
CA ALA A 138 7.97 12.50 11.14
C ALA A 138 6.68 11.70 10.88
N THR A 139 6.80 10.39 10.68
CA THR A 139 5.66 9.47 10.52
C THR A 139 4.88 9.32 11.82
N SER A 140 5.57 9.11 12.94
CA SER A 140 4.96 9.02 14.27
C SER A 140 4.17 10.29 14.60
N GLU A 141 4.75 11.48 14.39
CA GLU A 141 4.08 12.75 14.62
C GLU A 141 2.86 12.97 13.72
N LEU A 142 2.96 12.61 12.44
CA LEU A 142 1.83 12.66 11.51
C LEU A 142 0.67 11.77 11.97
N LEU A 143 0.98 10.61 12.56
CA LEU A 143 0.07 9.54 12.93
C LEU A 143 -0.19 9.46 14.44
N GLU A 144 -0.31 10.63 15.09
CA GLU A 144 -0.76 10.78 16.49
C GLU A 144 0.15 10.07 17.52
N GLY A 145 1.45 9.99 17.23
CA GLY A 145 2.43 9.42 18.15
C GLY A 145 2.55 7.89 18.09
N VAL A 146 2.14 7.26 16.98
CA VAL A 146 2.27 5.81 16.82
C VAL A 146 3.72 5.34 16.96
N GLY A 147 3.96 4.33 17.79
CA GLY A 147 5.28 3.72 17.92
C GLY A 147 5.67 2.96 16.66
N ILE A 148 6.92 3.06 16.25
CA ILE A 148 7.48 2.34 15.11
C ILE A 148 8.57 1.40 15.64
N ASP A 149 8.37 0.09 15.47
CA ASP A 149 9.26 -0.92 16.04
C ASP A 149 10.51 -1.16 15.19
N ARG A 150 10.33 -1.22 13.87
CA ARG A 150 11.40 -1.53 12.91
C ARG A 150 11.19 -0.74 11.62
N TYR A 151 12.24 -0.72 10.78
CA TYR A 151 12.14 -0.18 9.43
C TYR A 151 12.66 -1.14 8.37
N ILE A 152 12.19 -0.94 7.14
CA ILE A 152 12.68 -1.57 5.92
C ILE A 152 12.86 -0.47 4.88
N ARG A 153 14.09 -0.27 4.37
CA ARG A 153 14.34 0.58 3.20
C ARG A 153 14.73 -0.27 2.01
N VAL A 154 14.09 -0.01 0.89
CA VAL A 154 14.36 -0.71 -0.36
C VAL A 154 14.55 0.31 -1.48
N ASN A 155 15.58 0.15 -2.29
CA ASN A 155 15.76 0.95 -3.50
C ASN A 155 15.02 0.31 -4.70
N VAL A 156 15.00 1.01 -5.83
CA VAL A 156 14.28 0.56 -7.04
C VAL A 156 14.74 -0.83 -7.49
N GLN A 157 16.04 -1.11 -7.46
CA GLN A 157 16.58 -2.42 -7.86
C GLN A 157 16.14 -3.51 -6.88
N GLY A 158 16.13 -3.22 -5.57
CA GLY A 158 15.63 -4.10 -4.54
C GLY A 158 14.15 -4.44 -4.72
N VAL A 159 13.31 -3.46 -5.11
CA VAL A 159 11.89 -3.71 -5.42
C VAL A 159 11.74 -4.67 -6.60
N GLU A 160 12.48 -4.47 -7.70
CA GLU A 160 12.46 -5.38 -8.85
C GLU A 160 12.81 -6.81 -8.44
N LYS A 161 13.94 -6.97 -7.74
CA LYS A 161 14.42 -8.28 -7.29
C LYS A 161 13.47 -8.95 -6.29
N LEU A 162 12.84 -8.16 -5.41
CA LEU A 162 11.85 -8.67 -4.46
C LEU A 162 10.59 -9.18 -5.18
N ILE A 163 10.09 -8.44 -6.17
CA ILE A 163 8.96 -8.88 -7.00
C ILE A 163 9.30 -10.17 -7.74
N ASP A 164 10.50 -10.29 -8.30
CA ASP A 164 10.96 -11.52 -8.96
C ASP A 164 11.10 -12.68 -7.98
N ALA A 165 11.58 -12.43 -6.77
CA ALA A 165 11.69 -13.44 -5.72
C ALA A 165 10.31 -13.94 -5.26
N LEU A 166 9.33 -13.06 -5.17
CA LEU A 166 7.93 -13.39 -4.91
C LEU A 166 7.27 -14.15 -6.07
N GLY A 167 7.90 -14.13 -7.26
CA GLY A 167 7.44 -14.81 -8.47
C GLY A 167 6.54 -13.96 -9.34
N GLY A 168 6.71 -12.65 -9.31
CA GLY A 168 5.93 -11.69 -10.05
C GLY A 168 4.62 -11.31 -9.37
N VAL A 169 3.88 -10.40 -10.00
CA VAL A 169 2.58 -9.89 -9.52
C VAL A 169 1.57 -9.85 -10.66
N THR A 170 0.30 -10.07 -10.34
CA THR A 170 -0.76 -10.00 -11.34
C THR A 170 -1.54 -8.72 -11.18
N VAL A 171 -1.55 -7.87 -12.20
CA VAL A 171 -2.30 -6.60 -12.23
C VAL A 171 -3.15 -6.50 -13.49
N TYR A 172 -4.16 -5.64 -13.46
CA TYR A 172 -4.88 -5.21 -14.65
C TYR A 172 -4.28 -3.90 -15.15
N VAL A 173 -3.66 -3.93 -16.33
CA VAL A 173 -3.12 -2.75 -17.03
C VAL A 173 -4.28 -2.03 -17.71
N PRO A 174 -4.63 -0.77 -17.32
CA PRO A 174 -5.88 -0.14 -17.75
C PRO A 174 -5.90 0.31 -19.22
N LYS A 175 -4.74 0.40 -19.86
CA LYS A 175 -4.54 0.77 -21.28
C LYS A 175 -3.16 0.36 -21.74
N ASP A 176 -2.92 0.36 -23.04
CA ASP A 176 -1.57 0.22 -23.59
C ASP A 176 -0.66 1.34 -23.04
N MET A 177 0.43 0.96 -22.39
CA MET A 177 1.43 1.87 -21.84
C MET A 177 2.70 1.76 -22.66
N LYS A 178 2.96 2.80 -23.46
CA LYS A 178 4.19 2.92 -24.27
C LYS A 178 4.86 4.24 -23.94
N TYR A 179 6.12 4.19 -23.58
CA TYR A 179 6.92 5.37 -23.29
C TYR A 179 8.40 5.04 -23.40
N ARG A 180 9.17 5.99 -23.91
CA ARG A 180 10.62 5.85 -24.05
C ARG A 180 11.30 7.12 -23.58
N ASP A 181 12.24 6.98 -22.68
CA ASP A 181 13.10 8.04 -22.17
C ASP A 181 14.54 7.56 -22.15
N GLU A 182 15.33 8.03 -23.08
CA GLU A 182 16.73 7.65 -23.23
C GLU A 182 17.59 8.18 -22.07
N SER A 183 17.23 9.35 -21.52
CA SER A 183 17.99 9.97 -20.42
C SER A 183 17.91 9.18 -19.12
N GLN A 184 16.82 8.46 -18.91
CA GLN A 184 16.58 7.61 -17.74
C GLN A 184 16.73 6.11 -18.03
N HIS A 185 17.10 5.73 -19.26
CA HIS A 185 17.07 4.34 -19.75
C HIS A 185 15.72 3.66 -19.41
N LEU A 186 14.62 4.41 -19.55
CA LEU A 186 13.29 3.94 -19.24
C LEU A 186 12.52 3.57 -20.50
N TYR A 187 12.27 2.29 -20.69
CA TYR A 187 11.50 1.74 -21.80
C TYR A 187 10.27 1.04 -21.27
N ILE A 188 9.07 1.61 -21.51
CA ILE A 188 7.80 1.06 -21.06
C ILE A 188 7.06 0.49 -22.28
N ASN A 189 6.65 -0.77 -22.17
CA ASN A 189 5.84 -1.44 -23.18
C ASN A 189 4.94 -2.50 -22.55
N LEU A 190 3.82 -2.06 -21.96
CA LEU A 190 2.83 -2.92 -21.35
C LEU A 190 1.53 -2.83 -22.15
N LYS A 191 0.90 -3.98 -22.41
CA LYS A 191 -0.39 -4.07 -23.09
C LYS A 191 -1.54 -3.89 -22.10
N GLU A 192 -2.69 -3.44 -22.60
CA GLU A 192 -3.93 -3.43 -21.84
C GLU A 192 -4.35 -4.85 -21.43
N GLY A 193 -4.98 -4.98 -20.26
CA GLY A 193 -5.56 -6.22 -19.75
C GLY A 193 -4.86 -6.82 -18.55
N LYS A 194 -5.35 -7.97 -18.10
CA LYS A 194 -4.78 -8.70 -16.97
C LYS A 194 -3.45 -9.33 -17.35
N GLN A 195 -2.38 -8.96 -16.66
CA GLN A 195 -1.02 -9.42 -16.93
C GLN A 195 -0.33 -9.86 -15.64
N HIS A 196 0.53 -10.86 -15.78
CA HIS A 196 1.47 -11.26 -14.74
C HIS A 196 2.81 -10.58 -15.06
N LEU A 197 3.21 -9.64 -14.21
CA LEU A 197 4.39 -8.80 -14.39
C LEU A 197 5.56 -9.33 -13.55
N ASN A 198 6.74 -9.38 -14.13
CA ASN A 198 8.00 -9.52 -13.40
C ASN A 198 8.41 -8.18 -12.75
N GLY A 199 9.55 -8.14 -12.06
CA GLY A 199 10.03 -6.94 -11.36
C GLY A 199 10.19 -5.73 -12.28
N GLU A 200 10.88 -5.91 -13.42
CA GLU A 200 11.09 -4.85 -14.41
C GLU A 200 9.75 -4.29 -14.94
N GLN A 201 8.85 -5.18 -15.35
CA GLN A 201 7.53 -4.80 -15.87
C GLN A 201 6.66 -4.10 -14.81
N ALA A 202 6.75 -4.53 -13.55
CA ALA A 202 6.06 -3.88 -12.44
C ALA A 202 6.61 -2.45 -12.21
N MET A 203 7.92 -2.25 -12.36
CA MET A 203 8.50 -0.92 -12.30
C MET A 203 8.14 -0.06 -13.51
N GLN A 204 8.01 -0.64 -14.72
CA GLN A 204 7.45 0.05 -15.88
C GLN A 204 6.02 0.55 -15.60
N PHE A 205 5.17 -0.30 -15.00
CA PHE A 205 3.81 0.06 -14.61
C PHE A 205 3.75 1.23 -13.62
N LEU A 206 4.62 1.24 -12.61
CA LEU A 206 4.71 2.33 -11.61
C LEU A 206 5.25 3.63 -12.20
N ARG A 207 6.25 3.53 -13.09
CA ARG A 207 6.97 4.71 -13.63
C ARG A 207 6.26 5.37 -14.80
N PHE A 208 5.20 4.77 -15.34
CA PHE A 208 4.42 5.37 -16.43
C PHE A 208 3.72 6.64 -15.95
N ARG A 209 3.92 7.77 -16.69
CA ARG A 209 3.38 9.09 -16.30
C ARG A 209 2.50 9.74 -17.37
N TYR A 210 2.34 9.10 -18.52
CA TYR A 210 1.57 9.61 -19.64
C TYR A 210 0.09 9.23 -19.56
N ASP A 211 -0.58 9.68 -18.49
CA ASP A 211 -2.03 9.61 -18.38
C ASP A 211 -2.61 11.00 -18.07
N LYS A 212 -3.92 11.15 -18.32
CA LYS A 212 -4.64 12.42 -18.09
C LYS A 212 -4.78 12.75 -16.58
N PHE A 213 -4.39 11.84 -15.69
CA PHE A 213 -4.66 11.92 -14.25
C PHE A 213 -3.42 12.39 -13.45
N GLY A 214 -2.28 12.56 -14.08
CA GLY A 214 -1.07 13.06 -13.43
C GLY A 214 -0.72 12.32 -12.14
N ASP A 215 -0.66 13.05 -11.02
CA ASP A 215 -0.32 12.49 -9.71
C ASP A 215 -1.37 11.53 -9.16
N VAL A 216 -2.65 11.76 -9.44
CA VAL A 216 -3.75 10.85 -9.03
C VAL A 216 -3.57 9.48 -9.68
N GLY A 217 -3.33 9.44 -10.99
CA GLY A 217 -3.09 8.18 -11.71
C GLY A 217 -1.87 7.42 -11.19
N ARG A 218 -0.82 8.14 -10.77
CA ARG A 218 0.35 7.53 -10.12
C ARG A 218 -0.03 6.87 -8.80
N VAL A 219 -0.74 7.56 -7.92
CA VAL A 219 -1.19 7.01 -6.64
C VAL A 219 -2.06 5.76 -6.85
N GLN A 220 -3.00 5.81 -7.79
CA GLN A 220 -3.84 4.65 -8.13
C GLN A 220 -3.02 3.44 -8.62
N ARG A 221 -1.99 3.65 -9.46
CA ARG A 221 -1.10 2.56 -9.89
C ARG A 221 -0.27 2.01 -8.73
N GLN A 222 0.23 2.86 -7.84
CA GLN A 222 0.92 2.42 -6.63
C GLN A 222 0.01 1.56 -5.77
N GLN A 223 -1.24 1.97 -5.53
CA GLN A 223 -2.22 1.20 -4.77
C GLN A 223 -2.55 -0.15 -5.46
N THR A 224 -2.70 -0.13 -6.79
CA THR A 224 -2.95 -1.35 -7.56
C THR A 224 -1.79 -2.35 -7.45
N LEU A 225 -0.55 -1.88 -7.60
CA LEU A 225 0.62 -2.75 -7.45
C LEU A 225 0.79 -3.23 -6.01
N MET A 226 0.56 -2.36 -5.03
CA MET A 226 0.65 -2.72 -3.61
C MET A 226 -0.36 -3.80 -3.24
N ARG A 227 -1.61 -3.69 -3.73
CA ARG A 227 -2.61 -4.75 -3.58
C ARG A 227 -2.13 -6.08 -4.19
N ALA A 228 -1.59 -6.03 -5.40
CA ALA A 228 -1.08 -7.24 -6.05
C ALA A 228 0.12 -7.86 -5.31
N LEU A 229 1.00 -7.03 -4.74
CA LEU A 229 2.11 -7.48 -3.88
C LEU A 229 1.59 -8.11 -2.59
N MET A 230 0.61 -7.50 -1.92
CA MET A 230 -0.03 -8.05 -0.73
C MET A 230 -0.68 -9.40 -1.05
N GLU A 231 -1.46 -9.51 -2.12
CA GLU A 231 -2.08 -10.76 -2.57
C GLU A 231 -1.03 -11.85 -2.83
N GLN A 232 0.11 -11.48 -3.39
CA GLN A 232 1.22 -12.41 -3.63
C GLN A 232 1.95 -12.80 -2.34
N ALA A 233 2.14 -11.85 -1.42
CA ALA A 233 2.77 -12.11 -0.12
C ALA A 233 1.92 -13.04 0.76
N LEU A 234 0.60 -12.91 0.72
CA LEU A 234 -0.37 -13.76 1.42
C LEU A 234 -0.49 -15.17 0.78
N ASN A 235 0.14 -15.41 -0.37
CA ASN A 235 0.05 -16.71 -1.04
C ASN A 235 0.91 -17.74 -0.27
N PRO A 236 0.37 -18.93 0.08
CA PRO A 236 1.13 -19.97 0.77
C PRO A 236 2.42 -20.41 0.05
N THR A 237 2.48 -20.27 -1.28
CA THR A 237 3.69 -20.58 -2.07
C THR A 237 4.88 -19.65 -1.76
N THR A 238 4.63 -18.50 -1.13
CA THR A 238 5.67 -17.54 -0.71
C THR A 238 6.62 -18.16 0.32
N LEU A 239 6.13 -19.03 1.20
CA LEU A 239 6.99 -19.77 2.15
C LEU A 239 8.03 -20.63 1.42
N ALA A 240 7.67 -21.28 0.33
CA ALA A 240 8.61 -22.08 -0.46
C ALA A 240 9.69 -21.22 -1.15
N ARG A 241 9.42 -19.93 -1.36
CA ARG A 241 10.34 -18.95 -1.96
C ARG A 241 11.18 -18.20 -0.94
N MET A 242 10.98 -18.47 0.35
CA MET A 242 11.66 -17.78 1.45
C MET A 242 13.19 -17.69 1.28
N PRO A 243 13.93 -18.75 0.90
CA PRO A 243 15.39 -18.65 0.72
C PRO A 243 15.78 -17.59 -0.33
N LYS A 244 15.03 -17.50 -1.44
CA LYS A 244 15.27 -16.50 -2.48
C LYS A 244 14.91 -15.09 -2.01
N ILE A 245 13.79 -14.94 -1.29
CA ILE A 245 13.36 -13.66 -0.71
C ILE A 245 14.43 -13.15 0.28
N LEU A 246 14.91 -13.99 1.18
CA LEU A 246 15.95 -13.62 2.15
C LEU A 246 17.27 -13.24 1.49
N SER A 247 17.67 -13.95 0.44
CA SER A 247 18.87 -13.59 -0.34
C SER A 247 18.75 -12.18 -0.96
N VAL A 248 17.58 -11.82 -1.47
CA VAL A 248 17.32 -10.46 -2.00
C VAL A 248 17.36 -9.43 -0.86
N ILE A 249 16.72 -9.74 0.28
CA ILE A 249 16.72 -8.86 1.45
C ILE A 249 18.14 -8.56 1.91
N GLN A 250 18.99 -9.59 2.04
CA GLN A 250 20.39 -9.45 2.46
C GLN A 250 21.22 -8.54 1.53
N SER A 251 20.90 -8.50 0.25
CA SER A 251 21.70 -7.80 -0.75
C SER A 251 21.19 -6.42 -1.14
N HIS A 252 19.90 -6.14 -0.93
CA HIS A 252 19.23 -4.97 -1.53
C HIS A 252 18.33 -4.21 -0.55
N ILE A 253 18.25 -4.61 0.71
CA ILE A 253 17.36 -4.01 1.70
C ILE A 253 18.16 -3.60 2.93
N ASP A 254 18.00 -2.35 3.35
CA ASP A 254 18.51 -1.83 4.60
C ASP A 254 17.43 -1.91 5.68
N THR A 255 17.71 -2.57 6.79
CA THR A 255 16.72 -2.81 7.85
C THR A 255 17.37 -3.08 9.20
N ASN A 256 16.69 -2.73 10.29
CA ASN A 256 17.04 -3.14 11.64
C ASN A 256 16.31 -4.41 12.11
N LEU A 257 15.61 -5.12 11.21
CA LEU A 257 15.03 -6.43 11.49
C LEU A 257 16.12 -7.51 11.58
N SER A 258 15.93 -8.47 12.46
CA SER A 258 16.68 -9.72 12.41
C SER A 258 16.09 -10.69 11.38
N VAL A 259 16.85 -11.69 10.97
CA VAL A 259 16.35 -12.75 10.07
C VAL A 259 15.20 -13.52 10.72
N GLU A 260 15.26 -13.76 12.04
CA GLU A 260 14.20 -14.41 12.80
C GLU A 260 12.89 -13.60 12.73
N GLU A 261 12.97 -12.29 12.94
CA GLU A 261 11.83 -11.37 12.86
C GLU A 261 11.25 -11.33 11.44
N LEU A 262 12.09 -11.31 10.39
CA LEU A 262 11.62 -11.38 9.00
C LEU A 262 10.85 -12.66 8.70
N VAL A 263 11.34 -13.82 9.18
CA VAL A 263 10.64 -15.10 9.01
C VAL A 263 9.31 -15.10 9.76
N ALA A 264 9.25 -14.52 10.97
CA ALA A 264 8.02 -14.39 11.74
C ALA A 264 6.98 -13.51 11.00
N LEU A 265 7.41 -12.37 10.45
CA LEU A 265 6.54 -11.46 9.67
C LEU A 265 5.97 -12.13 8.42
N VAL A 266 6.80 -12.85 7.66
CA VAL A 266 6.33 -13.56 6.46
C VAL A 266 5.42 -14.72 6.84
N GLY A 267 5.79 -15.48 7.90
CA GLY A 267 4.96 -16.57 8.43
C GLY A 267 3.58 -16.07 8.85
N PHE A 268 3.51 -14.93 9.53
CA PHE A 268 2.25 -14.27 9.88
C PHE A 268 1.45 -13.85 8.63
N ALA A 269 2.10 -13.17 7.68
CA ALA A 269 1.44 -12.70 6.45
C ALA A 269 0.78 -13.85 5.68
N VAL A 270 1.49 -14.98 5.52
CA VAL A 270 0.96 -16.16 4.78
C VAL A 270 -0.23 -16.82 5.51
N GLN A 271 -0.30 -16.71 6.84
CA GLN A 271 -1.41 -17.24 7.64
C GLN A 271 -2.60 -16.27 7.73
N THR A 272 -2.40 -15.01 7.33
CA THR A 272 -3.47 -14.00 7.37
C THR A 272 -4.47 -14.22 6.25
N GLU A 273 -5.75 -14.30 6.58
CA GLU A 273 -6.81 -14.35 5.59
C GLU A 273 -6.92 -13.01 4.84
N ARG A 274 -7.29 -13.06 3.57
CA ARG A 274 -7.42 -11.86 2.75
C ARG A 274 -8.41 -10.84 3.32
N SER A 275 -9.49 -11.29 3.94
CA SER A 275 -10.48 -10.44 4.63
C SER A 275 -9.89 -9.66 5.80
N ASN A 276 -8.80 -10.16 6.38
CA ASN A 276 -8.10 -9.57 7.52
C ASN A 276 -6.89 -8.72 7.12
N ALA A 277 -6.64 -8.59 5.81
CA ALA A 277 -5.59 -7.74 5.27
C ALA A 277 -6.23 -6.47 4.67
N GLN A 278 -5.94 -5.32 5.27
CA GLN A 278 -6.52 -4.03 4.92
C GLN A 278 -5.47 -3.11 4.32
N MET A 279 -5.87 -2.31 3.32
CA MET A 279 -5.01 -1.31 2.69
C MET A 279 -5.59 0.08 2.90
N LEU A 280 -5.02 0.81 3.81
CA LEU A 280 -5.40 2.15 4.18
C LEU A 280 -4.53 3.18 3.46
N MET A 281 -5.01 4.41 3.36
CA MET A 281 -4.21 5.57 2.98
C MET A 281 -4.46 6.71 3.96
N VAL A 282 -3.41 7.47 4.28
CA VAL A 282 -3.55 8.66 5.16
C VAL A 282 -4.64 9.56 4.60
N PRO A 283 -5.72 9.81 5.36
CA PRO A 283 -6.84 10.65 4.93
C PRO A 283 -6.39 12.08 4.64
N GLY A 284 -6.83 12.61 3.50
CA GLY A 284 -6.43 13.95 3.07
C GLY A 284 -6.96 14.29 1.68
N ARG A 285 -6.42 15.36 1.10
CA ARG A 285 -6.71 15.79 -0.27
C ARG A 285 -5.49 16.45 -0.90
N PHE A 286 -5.45 16.49 -2.23
CA PHE A 286 -4.45 17.30 -2.91
C PHE A 286 -4.69 18.81 -2.65
N SER A 287 -3.59 19.58 -2.56
CA SER A 287 -3.69 21.02 -2.53
C SER A 287 -4.19 21.54 -3.88
N ASP A 288 -5.00 22.63 -3.83
CA ASP A 288 -5.45 23.35 -5.02
C ASP A 288 -4.31 24.25 -5.53
N SER A 289 -3.22 23.62 -6.00
CA SER A 289 -2.03 24.32 -6.45
C SER A 289 -2.14 24.65 -7.94
N GLY A 290 -1.78 25.88 -8.29
CA GLY A 290 -1.66 26.29 -9.69
C GLY A 290 -0.54 25.54 -10.43
N PRO A 291 -0.46 25.60 -11.76
CA PRO A 291 0.49 24.82 -12.57
C PRO A 291 1.98 25.03 -12.25
N LYS A 292 2.31 26.07 -11.47
CA LYS A 292 3.69 26.41 -11.04
C LYS A 292 3.91 26.29 -9.54
N GLU A 293 2.91 25.89 -8.79
CA GLU A 293 3.00 25.76 -7.33
C GLU A 293 3.33 24.33 -6.91
N ILE A 294 3.94 24.21 -5.73
CA ILE A 294 4.26 22.88 -5.17
C ILE A 294 2.96 22.20 -4.75
N SER A 295 2.65 21.06 -5.35
CA SER A 295 1.52 20.23 -4.94
C SER A 295 1.83 19.48 -3.66
N TYR A 296 0.89 19.50 -2.71
CA TYR A 296 0.95 18.77 -1.44
C TYR A 296 -0.25 17.85 -1.30
N TRP A 297 -0.07 16.77 -0.55
CA TRP A 297 -1.15 16.04 0.10
C TRP A 297 -1.42 16.69 1.46
N LEU A 298 -2.60 17.30 1.64
CA LEU A 298 -3.03 17.97 2.87
C LEU A 298 -3.75 16.95 3.78
N PRO A 299 -3.11 16.50 4.88
CA PRO A 299 -3.67 15.46 5.75
C PRO A 299 -4.88 15.99 6.53
N ASN A 300 -5.90 15.15 6.71
CA ASN A 300 -7.05 15.43 7.56
C ASN A 300 -6.81 14.85 8.97
N ARG A 301 -6.37 15.69 9.90
CA ARG A 301 -5.99 15.28 11.26
C ARG A 301 -7.13 14.58 12.03
N ARG A 302 -8.38 15.02 11.88
CA ARG A 302 -9.51 14.37 12.55
C ARG A 302 -9.68 12.92 12.06
N ARG A 303 -9.75 12.72 10.75
CA ARG A 303 -9.89 11.39 10.16
C ARG A 303 -8.67 10.50 10.40
N ILE A 304 -7.47 11.08 10.50
CA ILE A 304 -6.27 10.33 10.90
C ILE A 304 -6.46 9.77 12.31
N ARG A 305 -6.90 10.56 13.28
CA ARG A 305 -7.15 10.07 14.66
C ARG A 305 -8.17 8.94 14.69
N GLU A 306 -9.29 9.09 13.98
CA GLU A 306 -10.32 8.05 13.86
C GLU A 306 -9.73 6.75 13.28
N MET A 307 -8.99 6.85 12.19
CA MET A 307 -8.33 5.71 11.54
C MET A 307 -7.27 5.06 12.43
N MET A 308 -6.45 5.84 13.12
CA MET A 308 -5.41 5.33 14.02
C MET A 308 -6.02 4.61 15.23
N ALA A 309 -7.13 5.11 15.78
CA ALA A 309 -7.85 4.43 16.84
C ALA A 309 -8.48 3.11 16.39
N THR A 310 -9.07 3.07 15.19
CA THR A 310 -9.77 1.88 14.68
C THR A 310 -8.82 0.77 14.23
N HIS A 311 -7.68 1.14 13.61
CA HIS A 311 -6.82 0.18 12.91
C HIS A 311 -5.42 0.01 13.51
N PHE A 312 -5.00 0.91 14.43
CA PHE A 312 -3.65 0.91 15.00
C PHE A 312 -3.64 0.93 16.53
N ASP A 313 -4.78 0.83 17.20
CA ASP A 313 -4.98 0.92 18.65
C ASP A 313 -4.33 2.19 19.24
N GLN A 314 -4.35 3.29 18.50
CA GLN A 314 -3.71 4.53 18.89
C GLN A 314 -4.75 5.61 19.18
N GLY A 315 -4.80 6.06 20.44
CA GLY A 315 -5.74 7.08 20.88
C GLY A 315 -7.18 6.59 21.09
N TYR A 316 -8.11 7.54 21.21
CA TYR A 316 -9.54 7.29 21.34
C TYR A 316 -10.24 7.81 20.08
N GLY A 317 -10.96 6.94 19.41
CA GLY A 317 -11.85 7.30 18.30
C GLY A 317 -13.28 6.95 18.67
N ASP A 318 -14.18 7.93 18.63
CA ASP A 318 -15.59 7.62 18.56
C ASP A 318 -15.86 7.12 17.15
N ALA A 319 -16.11 5.83 16.98
CA ALA A 319 -16.60 5.27 15.72
C ALA A 319 -18.03 5.83 15.49
N LEU A 320 -18.12 7.06 15.03
CA LEU A 320 -19.37 7.62 14.57
C LEU A 320 -19.65 7.00 13.20
N GLU A 321 -20.64 6.12 13.13
CA GLU A 321 -21.24 5.77 11.84
C GLU A 321 -21.61 7.08 11.14
N ALA A 322 -21.00 7.35 10.01
CA ALA A 322 -21.30 8.56 9.28
C ALA A 322 -22.74 8.47 8.74
N ASP A 323 -23.53 9.52 8.95
CA ASP A 323 -24.88 9.61 8.38
C ASP A 323 -24.79 9.41 6.86
N PRO A 324 -25.51 8.44 6.27
CA PRO A 324 -25.53 8.17 4.84
C PRO A 324 -25.72 9.41 3.95
N ALA A 325 -26.43 10.42 4.47
CA ALA A 325 -26.71 11.66 3.76
C ALA A 325 -25.47 12.51 3.47
N TYR A 326 -24.39 12.34 4.25
CA TYR A 326 -23.13 13.11 4.09
C TYR A 326 -22.01 12.32 3.43
N LEU A 327 -22.20 11.02 3.21
CA LEU A 327 -21.19 10.20 2.54
C LEU A 327 -21.12 10.51 1.04
N ASN A 328 -19.92 10.74 0.53
CA ASN A 328 -19.65 10.85 -0.90
C ASN A 328 -19.44 9.46 -1.49
N VAL A 329 -20.41 8.96 -2.24
CA VAL A 329 -20.38 7.62 -2.84
C VAL A 329 -20.13 7.73 -4.34
N ALA A 330 -18.95 7.34 -4.79
CA ALA A 330 -18.61 7.27 -6.20
C ALA A 330 -18.95 5.88 -6.77
N ILE A 331 -19.45 5.82 -7.99
CA ILE A 331 -19.68 4.55 -8.70
C ILE A 331 -18.74 4.47 -9.90
N GLN A 332 -17.97 3.39 -9.97
CA GLN A 332 -17.13 3.01 -11.11
C GLN A 332 -17.74 1.77 -11.77
N ASP A 333 -18.24 1.95 -12.96
CA ASP A 333 -18.90 0.84 -13.69
C ASP A 333 -17.90 -0.05 -14.42
N SER A 334 -17.96 -1.36 -14.20
CA SER A 334 -17.24 -2.38 -14.97
C SER A 334 -18.15 -3.24 -15.85
N THR A 335 -19.47 -2.97 -15.83
CA THR A 335 -20.46 -3.79 -16.52
C THR A 335 -20.70 -3.35 -17.97
N GLY A 336 -20.51 -2.05 -18.25
CA GLY A 336 -20.79 -1.43 -19.52
C GLY A 336 -22.30 -1.18 -19.76
N GLU A 337 -23.12 -1.21 -18.68
CA GLU A 337 -24.59 -1.07 -18.73
C GLU A 337 -25.03 0.23 -18.02
N PRO A 338 -25.11 1.37 -18.69
CA PRO A 338 -25.45 2.67 -18.07
C PRO A 338 -26.78 2.66 -17.31
N GLU A 339 -27.80 1.98 -17.86
CA GLU A 339 -29.10 1.88 -17.20
C GLU A 339 -29.03 1.16 -15.83
N ALA A 340 -28.12 0.21 -15.68
CA ALA A 340 -27.91 -0.49 -14.43
C ALA A 340 -27.26 0.45 -13.39
N VAL A 341 -26.37 1.33 -13.81
CA VAL A 341 -25.77 2.34 -12.95
C VAL A 341 -26.80 3.34 -12.46
N GLU A 342 -27.66 3.88 -13.36
CA GLU A 342 -28.72 4.83 -13.00
C GLU A 342 -29.74 4.19 -12.03
N ALA A 343 -30.08 2.91 -12.24
CA ALA A 343 -30.95 2.19 -11.32
C ALA A 343 -30.33 2.06 -9.92
N LEU A 344 -29.02 1.82 -9.82
CA LEU A 344 -28.31 1.76 -8.55
C LEU A 344 -28.28 3.14 -7.87
N ILE A 345 -27.97 4.20 -8.61
CA ILE A 345 -27.95 5.58 -8.09
C ILE A 345 -29.33 5.93 -7.50
N THR A 346 -30.40 5.61 -8.21
CA THR A 346 -31.77 5.85 -7.76
C THR A 346 -32.07 5.11 -6.46
N SER A 347 -31.78 3.81 -6.42
CA SER A 347 -31.98 2.97 -5.22
C SER A 347 -31.21 3.47 -4.01
N LEU A 348 -29.97 3.91 -4.20
CA LEU A 348 -29.17 4.47 -3.09
C LEU A 348 -29.69 5.81 -2.60
N ARG A 349 -30.17 6.66 -3.50
CA ARG A 349 -30.80 7.95 -3.11
C ARG A 349 -32.09 7.73 -2.33
N GLU A 350 -32.91 6.77 -2.71
CA GLU A 350 -34.12 6.36 -1.98
C GLU A 350 -33.76 5.81 -0.58
N ALA A 351 -32.60 5.16 -0.43
CA ALA A 351 -32.08 4.68 0.84
C ALA A 351 -31.38 5.76 1.71
N GLY A 352 -31.40 7.03 1.27
CA GLY A 352 -30.88 8.16 2.04
C GLY A 352 -29.46 8.64 1.68
N TYR A 353 -28.77 7.99 0.76
CA TYR A 353 -27.46 8.43 0.28
C TYR A 353 -27.61 9.59 -0.71
N ARG A 354 -27.37 10.84 -0.29
CA ARG A 354 -27.63 12.03 -1.11
C ARG A 354 -26.54 12.33 -2.13
N ASN A 355 -25.29 12.04 -1.81
CA ASN A 355 -24.12 12.37 -2.63
C ASN A 355 -23.64 11.15 -3.42
N VAL A 356 -24.48 10.56 -4.25
CA VAL A 356 -24.14 9.42 -5.11
C VAL A 356 -23.96 9.92 -6.54
N TYR A 357 -22.83 9.58 -7.14
CA TYR A 357 -22.49 10.02 -8.50
C TYR A 357 -21.69 8.97 -9.26
N MET A 358 -21.87 8.97 -10.58
CA MET A 358 -21.03 8.19 -11.48
C MET A 358 -19.64 8.84 -11.58
N TYR A 359 -18.61 8.04 -11.42
CA TYR A 359 -17.23 8.40 -11.69
C TYR A 359 -16.77 7.67 -12.96
N GLU A 360 -15.48 7.61 -13.23
CA GLU A 360 -14.95 6.91 -14.40
C GLU A 360 -15.23 5.41 -14.37
N SER A 361 -15.38 4.80 -15.56
CA SER A 361 -15.57 3.35 -15.68
C SER A 361 -14.39 2.58 -15.10
N TRP A 362 -14.68 1.51 -14.38
CA TRP A 362 -13.67 0.56 -13.92
C TRP A 362 -13.35 -0.41 -15.06
N ARG A 363 -12.10 -0.44 -15.49
CA ARG A 363 -11.72 -1.17 -16.72
C ARG A 363 -11.59 -2.68 -16.53
N GLU A 364 -11.22 -3.14 -15.31
CA GLU A 364 -11.19 -4.56 -15.00
C GLU A 364 -12.63 -5.09 -14.88
N PRO A 365 -13.06 -6.07 -15.71
CA PRO A 365 -14.39 -6.65 -15.58
C PRO A 365 -14.54 -7.39 -14.25
N LEU A 366 -15.52 -6.99 -13.44
CA LEU A 366 -15.77 -7.59 -12.13
C LEU A 366 -16.96 -8.54 -12.17
N ARG A 367 -16.81 -9.70 -11.54
CA ARG A 367 -17.93 -10.62 -11.29
C ARG A 367 -18.74 -10.18 -10.08
N VAL A 368 -18.06 -9.76 -9.02
CA VAL A 368 -18.62 -9.32 -7.74
C VAL A 368 -18.33 -7.85 -7.57
N THR A 369 -19.34 -7.08 -7.20
CA THR A 369 -19.22 -5.67 -6.85
C THR A 369 -18.31 -5.51 -5.64
N ARG A 370 -17.41 -4.52 -5.71
CA ARG A 370 -16.54 -4.14 -4.59
C ARG A 370 -17.04 -2.84 -3.99
N ILE A 371 -17.26 -2.83 -2.70
CA ILE A 371 -17.64 -1.64 -1.92
C ILE A 371 -16.39 -1.21 -1.17
N VAL A 372 -15.71 -0.21 -1.69
CA VAL A 372 -14.36 0.17 -1.26
C VAL A 372 -14.45 1.34 -0.29
N ALA A 373 -14.10 1.10 0.97
CA ALA A 373 -13.90 2.14 2.00
C ALA A 373 -12.57 2.84 1.73
N GLN A 374 -12.61 4.01 1.06
CA GLN A 374 -11.41 4.71 0.59
C GLN A 374 -10.55 5.27 1.71
N GLN A 375 -11.16 5.62 2.84
CA GLN A 375 -10.50 6.28 3.97
C GLN A 375 -10.52 5.43 5.25
N GLY A 376 -10.77 4.13 5.12
CA GLY A 376 -10.75 3.19 6.23
C GLY A 376 -12.05 3.07 7.01
N ASP A 377 -13.12 3.72 6.60
CA ASP A 377 -14.45 3.61 7.23
C ASP A 377 -15.15 2.32 6.74
N ASP A 378 -14.79 1.21 7.33
CA ASP A 378 -15.36 -0.11 7.06
C ASP A 378 -16.81 -0.24 7.58
N GLY A 379 -17.16 0.49 8.65
CA GLY A 379 -18.52 0.53 9.21
C GLY A 379 -19.52 1.11 8.21
N SER A 380 -19.26 2.30 7.66
CA SER A 380 -20.12 2.91 6.64
C SER A 380 -20.17 2.07 5.35
N ALA A 381 -19.07 1.43 4.95
CA ALA A 381 -19.07 0.53 3.80
C ALA A 381 -19.88 -0.75 4.05
N ALA A 382 -19.85 -1.29 5.28
CA ALA A 382 -20.67 -2.43 5.67
C ALA A 382 -22.17 -2.07 5.71
N ALA A 383 -22.53 -0.89 6.22
CA ALA A 383 -23.90 -0.38 6.21
C ALA A 383 -24.41 -0.20 4.77
N LEU A 384 -23.58 0.36 3.88
CA LEU A 384 -23.92 0.48 2.46
C LEU A 384 -24.11 -0.89 1.80
N ARG A 385 -23.25 -1.87 2.09
CA ARG A 385 -23.41 -3.25 1.63
C ARG A 385 -24.72 -3.88 2.11
N ALA A 386 -25.07 -3.67 3.37
CA ALA A 386 -26.34 -4.17 3.93
C ALA A 386 -27.54 -3.56 3.18
N THR A 387 -27.52 -2.26 2.89
CA THR A 387 -28.52 -1.56 2.08
C THR A 387 -28.60 -2.12 0.67
N MET A 388 -27.47 -2.34 0.00
CA MET A 388 -27.41 -2.88 -1.34
C MET A 388 -27.82 -4.38 -1.38
N GLY A 389 -27.51 -5.14 -0.33
CA GLY A 389 -27.76 -6.59 -0.21
C GLY A 389 -26.92 -7.46 -1.16
N PHE A 390 -25.79 -6.94 -1.68
CA PHE A 390 -24.83 -7.67 -2.53
C PHE A 390 -23.45 -6.98 -2.47
N GLY A 391 -22.45 -7.60 -3.11
CA GLY A 391 -21.09 -7.09 -3.15
C GLY A 391 -20.24 -7.48 -1.94
N GLU A 392 -18.96 -7.16 -1.98
CA GLU A 392 -17.99 -7.38 -0.90
C GLU A 392 -17.39 -6.04 -0.43
N VAL A 393 -17.26 -5.88 0.88
CA VAL A 393 -16.57 -4.71 1.47
C VAL A 393 -15.06 -4.92 1.36
N ARG A 394 -14.37 -3.88 0.95
CA ARG A 394 -12.91 -3.82 0.93
C ARG A 394 -12.42 -2.53 1.55
N VAL A 395 -11.47 -2.61 2.43
CA VAL A 395 -10.76 -1.46 2.97
C VAL A 395 -9.52 -1.26 2.12
N GLU A 396 -9.64 -0.43 1.10
CA GLU A 396 -8.60 -0.16 0.09
C GLU A 396 -8.70 1.31 -0.37
N SER A 397 -7.65 1.81 -1.04
CA SER A 397 -7.65 3.13 -1.66
C SER A 397 -7.51 3.04 -3.19
N THR A 398 -8.18 2.05 -3.79
CA THR A 398 -8.07 1.75 -5.23
C THR A 398 -9.11 2.44 -6.10
N GLY A 399 -10.13 3.06 -5.52
CA GLY A 399 -11.22 3.74 -6.21
C GLY A 399 -10.98 5.24 -6.42
N ASN A 400 -12.04 6.03 -6.30
CA ASN A 400 -11.96 7.49 -6.35
C ASN A 400 -11.46 8.04 -5.01
N LEU A 401 -10.28 8.61 -4.98
CA LEU A 401 -9.64 9.14 -3.75
C LEU A 401 -10.40 10.31 -3.11
N ASN A 402 -11.33 10.96 -3.83
CA ASN A 402 -12.15 12.05 -3.32
C ASN A 402 -13.50 11.58 -2.76
N SER A 403 -13.82 10.28 -2.85
CA SER A 403 -15.02 9.72 -2.23
C SER A 403 -14.71 9.11 -0.87
N ASP A 404 -15.72 8.98 -0.02
CA ASP A 404 -15.65 8.21 1.21
C ASP A 404 -15.74 6.72 0.90
N ILE A 405 -16.66 6.36 0.00
CA ILE A 405 -16.86 5.00 -0.50
C ILE A 405 -16.87 5.01 -2.02
N THR A 406 -16.17 4.05 -2.64
CA THR A 406 -16.30 3.78 -4.08
C THR A 406 -16.95 2.43 -4.32
N ILE A 407 -18.03 2.41 -5.07
CA ILE A 407 -18.67 1.18 -5.56
C ILE A 407 -18.06 0.84 -6.92
N GLN A 408 -17.22 -0.20 -6.99
CA GLN A 408 -16.77 -0.76 -8.26
C GLN A 408 -17.78 -1.83 -8.68
N LEU A 409 -18.70 -1.45 -9.56
CA LEU A 409 -19.89 -2.22 -9.88
C LEU A 409 -19.55 -3.45 -10.73
N GLY A 410 -19.95 -4.63 -10.28
CA GLY A 410 -19.75 -5.91 -10.92
C GLY A 410 -21.03 -6.49 -11.52
N ARG A 411 -20.90 -7.67 -12.16
CA ARG A 411 -22.01 -8.35 -12.86
C ARG A 411 -23.08 -8.93 -11.93
N ASP A 412 -22.79 -9.11 -10.64
CA ASP A 412 -23.75 -9.54 -9.62
C ASP A 412 -24.94 -8.57 -9.50
N TRP A 413 -24.71 -7.26 -9.69
CA TRP A 413 -25.79 -6.28 -9.75
C TRP A 413 -26.75 -6.51 -10.93
N LEU A 414 -26.22 -6.84 -12.12
CA LEU A 414 -27.04 -7.11 -13.29
C LEU A 414 -27.98 -8.30 -13.07
N GLN A 415 -27.51 -9.33 -12.36
CA GLN A 415 -28.34 -10.50 -12.01
C GLN A 415 -29.45 -10.09 -11.05
N LYS A 416 -29.14 -9.31 -10.01
CA LYS A 416 -30.11 -8.84 -9.02
C LYS A 416 -31.14 -7.90 -9.62
N SER A 417 -30.74 -6.92 -10.44
CA SER A 417 -31.63 -5.95 -11.07
C SER A 417 -32.60 -6.59 -12.06
N ARG A 418 -32.16 -7.62 -12.79
CA ARG A 418 -33.04 -8.41 -13.69
C ARG A 418 -34.04 -9.24 -12.90
N SER A 419 -33.64 -9.86 -11.79
CA SER A 419 -34.54 -10.62 -10.92
C SER A 419 -35.62 -9.72 -10.30
N ALA A 420 -35.27 -8.51 -9.88
CA ALA A 420 -36.24 -7.55 -9.35
C ALA A 420 -37.24 -7.07 -10.41
N ARG A 421 -36.80 -6.82 -11.65
CA ARG A 421 -37.69 -6.47 -12.78
C ARG A 421 -38.60 -7.64 -13.22
N GLY A 422 -38.13 -8.88 -13.11
CA GLY A 422 -38.93 -10.08 -13.40
C GLY A 422 -40.05 -10.36 -12.39
N LEU A 423 -39.94 -9.85 -11.16
CA LEU A 423 -40.98 -9.99 -10.12
C LEU A 423 -42.09 -8.92 -10.20
N VAL A 424 -41.85 -7.84 -10.95
CA VAL A 424 -42.85 -6.74 -11.14
C VAL A 424 -43.77 -7.00 -12.35
N ASN A 425 -43.50 -8.01 -13.15
CA ASN A 425 -44.28 -8.38 -14.37
C ASN A 425 -45.22 -9.59 -14.17
N PHE A 426 -45.70 -9.84 -12.92
CA PHE A 426 -46.77 -10.82 -12.67
C PHE A 426 -47.93 -10.15 -11.93
#